data_8afe14eafceb7e978997d30c0a7277c3
#
_entry.id   8afe14eafceb7e978997d30c0a7277c3
#
_cell.length_a   1.000
_cell.length_b   1.000
_cell.length_c   1.000
_cell.angle_alpha   90.00
_cell.angle_beta   90.00
_cell.angle_gamma   90.00
#
_symmetry.space_group_name_H-M   'P 1'
#
loop_
_entity.id
_entity.type
_entity.pdbx_description
1 polymer ?
#
loop_
_entity_poly.entity_id
_entity_poly.type
_entity_poly.pdbx_seq_one_letter_code
_entity_poly.pdbx_strand_id
1 'polypeptide(L)'
;MDGLDYDQVLELDDPGANTVFYDGQPIKLNNNRQMYSTHMGLKAVKTPYAVKLRTDNLLTGRQFVELYERYADLPRAQNYQFLTQRVLTSSTFFISSHYGHPVHFHKSDLFDFGLTQDLLTIWSDRWIPELHFTLKPGYKARHPATEQVLCLNWISALLDEEHHIESKTCDHAGLGENFWPQFMANNLLMDCPENIGLDVTERFYKRGNLALEYDLKDWLHLNQITSIPYDKKRLYRYYRNQIGRILKKIHSFN
;
A
#
# COMPACT_ATOMS: atom_id res chain seq x y z
N MET A 1 -20.24 -21.90 0.12
CA MET A 1 -18.83 -21.97 0.57
C MET A 1 -18.34 -23.40 0.74
N ASP A 2 -18.92 -24.29 0.00
CA ASP A 2 -18.59 -25.72 0.07
C ASP A 2 -17.17 -25.94 -0.49
N GLY A 3 -16.32 -26.59 0.30
CA GLY A 3 -14.94 -26.92 -0.08
C GLY A 3 -13.83 -25.99 0.46
N LEU A 4 -14.16 -24.99 1.27
CA LEU A 4 -13.15 -24.22 2.01
C LEU A 4 -13.06 -24.76 3.44
N ASP A 5 -11.85 -25.00 3.91
CA ASP A 5 -11.55 -25.32 5.30
C ASP A 5 -11.38 -24.01 6.09
N TYR A 6 -12.25 -23.75 7.06
CA TYR A 6 -12.25 -22.55 7.87
C TYR A 6 -12.71 -22.82 9.30
N ASP A 7 -12.11 -22.15 10.26
CA ASP A 7 -12.49 -22.25 11.67
C ASP A 7 -13.76 -21.44 11.97
N GLN A 8 -13.92 -20.29 11.31
CA GLN A 8 -15.03 -19.37 11.56
C GLN A 8 -15.42 -18.58 10.30
N VAL A 9 -16.71 -18.38 10.12
CA VAL A 9 -17.30 -17.43 9.16
C VAL A 9 -17.97 -16.31 9.94
N LEU A 10 -17.72 -15.06 9.53
CA LEU A 10 -18.41 -13.88 10.04
C LEU A 10 -19.40 -13.40 8.98
N GLU A 11 -20.67 -13.45 9.30
CA GLU A 11 -21.72 -12.79 8.52
C GLU A 11 -21.89 -11.37 9.05
N LEU A 12 -21.66 -10.39 8.17
CA LEU A 12 -21.65 -8.97 8.53
C LEU A 12 -22.68 -8.21 7.70
N ASP A 13 -23.36 -7.27 8.34
CA ASP A 13 -24.19 -6.32 7.60
C ASP A 13 -23.34 -5.47 6.66
N ASP A 14 -23.88 -5.16 5.46
CA ASP A 14 -23.17 -4.32 4.50
C ASP A 14 -23.09 -2.86 5.00
N PRO A 15 -21.89 -2.35 5.29
CA PRO A 15 -21.72 -0.99 5.76
C PRO A 15 -21.96 0.06 4.66
N GLY A 16 -22.14 -0.36 3.44
CA GLY A 16 -22.26 0.50 2.27
C GLY A 16 -20.91 0.86 1.63
N ALA A 17 -21.01 1.40 0.43
CA ALA A 17 -19.88 1.95 -0.31
C ALA A 17 -19.62 3.39 0.13
N ASN A 18 -18.34 3.81 0.15
CA ASN A 18 -18.01 5.22 0.22
C ASN A 18 -18.10 5.87 -1.17
N THR A 19 -18.40 7.17 -1.18
CA THR A 19 -18.47 7.95 -2.43
C THR A 19 -17.25 8.86 -2.54
N VAL A 20 -16.63 8.87 -3.70
CA VAL A 20 -15.56 9.81 -4.04
C VAL A 20 -15.99 10.57 -5.28
N PHE A 21 -15.87 11.88 -5.23
CA PHE A 21 -16.16 12.76 -6.37
C PHE A 21 -14.85 13.13 -7.06
N TYR A 22 -14.75 12.77 -8.34
CA TYR A 22 -13.66 13.20 -9.21
C TYR A 22 -14.20 14.22 -10.22
N ASP A 23 -13.76 15.46 -10.08
CA ASP A 23 -14.24 16.59 -10.89
C ASP A 23 -15.80 16.70 -10.88
N GLY A 24 -16.40 16.49 -9.72
CA GLY A 24 -17.84 16.50 -9.51
C GLY A 24 -18.59 15.23 -9.93
N GLN A 25 -17.90 14.23 -10.50
CA GLN A 25 -18.50 12.95 -10.88
C GLN A 25 -18.38 11.94 -9.74
N PRO A 26 -19.50 11.42 -9.20
CA PRO A 26 -19.50 10.46 -8.11
C PRO A 26 -19.06 9.07 -8.58
N ILE A 27 -18.13 8.48 -7.83
CA ILE A 27 -17.71 7.08 -7.98
C ILE A 27 -17.89 6.38 -6.64
N LYS A 28 -18.60 5.26 -6.64
CA LYS A 28 -18.74 4.41 -5.46
C LYS A 28 -17.57 3.45 -5.38
N LEU A 29 -16.90 3.45 -4.22
CA LEU A 29 -15.77 2.59 -3.90
C LEU A 29 -16.10 1.66 -2.74
N ASN A 30 -15.40 0.55 -2.66
CA ASN A 30 -15.63 -0.46 -1.62
C ASN A 30 -14.65 -0.34 -0.44
N ASN A 31 -14.03 0.82 -0.23
CA ASN A 31 -13.03 0.99 0.82
C ASN A 31 -13.61 0.70 2.21
N ASN A 32 -14.77 1.27 2.53
CA ASN A 32 -15.41 1.05 3.82
C ASN A 32 -15.83 -0.41 4.03
N ARG A 33 -16.31 -1.08 2.97
CA ARG A 33 -16.59 -2.53 3.01
C ARG A 33 -15.33 -3.34 3.30
N GLN A 34 -14.22 -3.01 2.62
CA GLN A 34 -12.94 -3.68 2.80
C GLN A 34 -12.38 -3.44 4.21
N MET A 35 -12.42 -2.20 4.69
CA MET A 35 -11.96 -1.87 6.04
C MET A 35 -12.78 -2.58 7.10
N TYR A 36 -14.11 -2.48 7.02
CA TYR A 36 -15.02 -3.08 7.99
C TYR A 36 -14.87 -4.60 8.05
N SER A 37 -14.92 -5.29 6.90
CA SER A 37 -14.77 -6.74 6.89
C SER A 37 -13.40 -7.20 7.39
N THR A 38 -12.33 -6.49 7.04
CA THR A 38 -10.98 -6.79 7.53
C THR A 38 -10.86 -6.54 9.03
N HIS A 39 -11.37 -5.40 9.52
CA HIS A 39 -11.37 -5.06 10.94
C HIS A 39 -12.11 -6.12 11.78
N MET A 40 -13.31 -6.47 11.37
CA MET A 40 -14.11 -7.48 12.07
C MET A 40 -13.48 -8.87 12.04
N GLY A 41 -12.87 -9.24 10.92
CA GLY A 41 -12.09 -10.47 10.81
C GLY A 41 -10.90 -10.48 11.78
N LEU A 42 -10.12 -9.40 11.83
CA LEU A 42 -8.98 -9.26 12.74
C LEU A 42 -9.39 -9.27 14.22
N LYS A 43 -10.54 -8.69 14.57
CA LYS A 43 -11.09 -8.77 15.96
C LYS A 43 -11.45 -10.18 16.38
N ALA A 44 -11.78 -11.06 15.45
CA ALA A 44 -12.06 -12.46 15.74
C ALA A 44 -10.79 -13.31 15.91
N VAL A 45 -9.62 -12.83 15.44
CA VAL A 45 -8.34 -13.52 15.57
C VAL A 45 -7.89 -13.54 17.02
N LYS A 46 -7.48 -14.73 17.51
CA LYS A 46 -7.01 -14.94 18.88
C LYS A 46 -5.50 -15.12 19.00
N THR A 47 -4.81 -15.24 17.86
CA THR A 47 -3.35 -15.42 17.82
C THR A 47 -2.63 -14.06 17.87
N PRO A 48 -1.39 -14.01 18.41
CA PRO A 48 -0.60 -12.77 18.45
C PRO A 48 -0.31 -12.22 17.06
N TYR A 49 -0.17 -13.08 16.04
CA TYR A 49 0.07 -12.71 14.67
C TYR A 49 -1.10 -13.10 13.78
N ALA A 50 -1.35 -12.30 12.75
CA ALA A 50 -2.39 -12.57 11.77
C ALA A 50 -1.91 -12.29 10.34
N VAL A 51 -2.59 -12.90 9.39
CA VAL A 51 -2.52 -12.59 7.97
C VAL A 51 -3.83 -11.94 7.55
N LYS A 52 -3.74 -10.78 6.92
CA LYS A 52 -4.84 -10.22 6.13
C LYS A 52 -4.58 -10.54 4.66
N LEU A 53 -5.53 -11.22 4.04
CA LEU A 53 -5.45 -11.62 2.64
C LEU A 53 -6.74 -11.21 1.91
N ARG A 54 -6.61 -10.68 0.70
CA ARG A 54 -7.77 -10.48 -0.17
C ARG A 54 -8.22 -11.80 -0.78
N THR A 55 -9.52 -11.95 -0.95
CA THR A 55 -10.15 -13.18 -1.48
C THR A 55 -9.82 -13.49 -2.94
N ASP A 56 -9.24 -12.56 -3.67
CA ASP A 56 -8.77 -12.73 -5.04
C ASP A 56 -7.28 -13.11 -5.15
N ASN A 57 -6.65 -13.49 -4.03
CA ASN A 57 -5.27 -13.95 -3.96
C ASN A 57 -5.20 -15.31 -3.24
N LEU A 58 -4.13 -16.06 -3.48
CA LEU A 58 -3.90 -17.36 -2.88
C LEU A 58 -2.56 -17.36 -2.14
N LEU A 59 -2.56 -17.85 -0.90
CA LEU A 59 -1.34 -18.12 -0.16
C LEU A 59 -0.81 -19.50 -0.55
N THR A 60 0.38 -19.56 -1.17
CA THR A 60 0.98 -20.79 -1.69
C THR A 60 2.09 -21.35 -0.81
N GLY A 61 2.51 -20.58 0.22
CA GLY A 61 3.58 -20.98 1.12
C GLY A 61 3.70 -20.08 2.33
N ARG A 62 4.78 -20.29 3.12
CA ARG A 62 5.06 -19.55 4.36
C ARG A 62 6.31 -18.68 4.28
N GLN A 63 6.82 -18.40 3.11
CA GLN A 63 8.06 -17.63 2.92
C GLN A 63 7.96 -16.22 3.55
N PHE A 64 6.75 -15.69 3.70
CA PHE A 64 6.51 -14.43 4.41
C PHE A 64 6.96 -14.48 5.88
N VAL A 65 6.85 -15.63 6.56
CA VAL A 65 7.29 -15.79 7.94
C VAL A 65 8.82 -15.70 8.01
N GLU A 66 9.53 -16.43 7.14
CA GLU A 66 11.00 -16.42 7.10
C GLU A 66 11.56 -15.02 6.78
N LEU A 67 10.91 -14.32 5.86
CA LEU A 67 11.26 -12.94 5.52
C LEU A 67 11.04 -12.02 6.72
N TYR A 68 9.92 -12.16 7.39
CA TYR A 68 9.56 -11.37 8.56
C TYR A 68 10.56 -11.59 9.70
N GLU A 69 10.86 -12.83 10.07
CA GLU A 69 11.84 -13.19 11.10
C GLU A 69 13.24 -12.63 10.79
N ARG A 70 13.61 -12.53 9.52
CA ARG A 70 14.91 -12.01 9.10
C ARG A 70 15.05 -10.50 9.27
N TYR A 71 13.98 -9.74 9.08
CA TYR A 71 14.08 -8.29 8.90
C TYR A 71 13.20 -7.44 9.84
N ALA A 72 12.19 -8.02 10.51
CA ALA A 72 11.26 -7.25 11.33
C ALA A 72 11.94 -6.51 12.49
N ASP A 73 12.99 -7.12 13.05
CA ASP A 73 13.71 -6.61 14.23
C ASP A 73 14.90 -5.68 13.90
N LEU A 74 15.09 -5.33 12.63
CA LEU A 74 16.10 -4.32 12.30
C LEU A 74 15.84 -3.00 13.06
N PRO A 75 16.89 -2.28 13.48
CA PRO A 75 16.75 -1.02 14.21
C PRO A 75 15.74 -0.07 13.55
N ARG A 76 14.98 0.65 14.36
CA ARG A 76 13.98 1.62 13.94
C ARG A 76 14.24 2.98 14.55
N ALA A 77 14.06 4.05 13.81
CA ALA A 77 14.15 5.40 14.32
C ALA A 77 12.94 5.70 15.22
N GLN A 78 13.19 6.02 16.49
CA GLN A 78 12.16 6.21 17.51
C GLN A 78 11.05 7.20 17.08
N ASN A 79 11.41 8.29 16.42
CA ASN A 79 10.48 9.33 15.97
C ASN A 79 9.51 8.86 14.87
N TYR A 80 9.79 7.69 14.25
CA TYR A 80 8.96 7.11 13.18
C TYR A 80 8.40 5.74 13.55
N GLN A 81 8.50 5.34 14.82
CA GLN A 81 8.00 4.06 15.30
C GLN A 81 6.55 4.21 15.76
N PHE A 82 5.60 4.04 14.85
CA PHE A 82 4.16 4.16 15.11
C PHE A 82 3.47 2.81 15.39
N LEU A 83 4.01 1.72 14.87
CA LEU A 83 3.54 0.35 15.14
C LEU A 83 4.44 -0.34 16.16
N THR A 84 3.92 -1.32 16.88
CA THR A 84 4.69 -2.12 17.84
C THR A 84 5.81 -2.89 17.14
N GLN A 85 5.46 -3.56 16.03
CA GLN A 85 6.40 -4.20 15.12
C GLN A 85 6.15 -3.74 13.67
N ARG A 86 7.09 -4.04 12.78
CA ARG A 86 6.84 -3.83 11.34
C ARG A 86 5.73 -4.76 10.87
N VAL A 87 5.00 -4.33 9.87
CA VAL A 87 4.02 -5.15 9.15
C VAL A 87 4.56 -5.47 7.78
N LEU A 88 4.65 -6.76 7.45
CA LEU A 88 5.02 -7.21 6.11
C LEU A 88 3.83 -7.06 5.18
N THR A 89 4.05 -6.44 4.02
CA THR A 89 3.05 -6.23 2.99
C THR A 89 3.55 -6.67 1.62
N SER A 90 2.66 -6.98 0.68
CA SER A 90 3.04 -7.26 -0.70
C SER A 90 3.51 -5.99 -1.41
N SER A 91 4.58 -6.08 -2.19
CA SER A 91 5.05 -4.97 -3.03
C SER A 91 4.16 -4.70 -4.25
N THR A 92 3.29 -5.64 -4.59
CA THR A 92 2.32 -5.50 -5.67
C THR A 92 1.30 -4.39 -5.36
N PHE A 93 1.16 -3.39 -6.23
CA PHE A 93 0.45 -2.14 -5.96
C PHE A 93 1.04 -1.26 -4.85
N PHE A 94 2.27 -1.49 -4.46
CA PHE A 94 3.01 -0.58 -3.59
C PHE A 94 3.82 0.39 -4.45
N ILE A 95 3.17 1.42 -4.98
CA ILE A 95 3.73 2.25 -6.06
C ILE A 95 4.69 3.31 -5.49
N SER A 96 5.92 3.33 -6.01
CA SER A 96 6.96 4.31 -5.69
C SER A 96 6.99 5.49 -6.66
N SER A 97 6.65 5.25 -7.94
CA SER A 97 6.57 6.30 -8.94
C SER A 97 5.58 5.98 -10.04
N HIS A 98 5.01 7.02 -10.65
CA HIS A 98 4.14 6.92 -11.80
C HIS A 98 4.61 7.94 -12.86
N TYR A 99 4.93 7.48 -14.05
CA TYR A 99 5.58 8.30 -15.09
C TYR A 99 6.85 9.01 -14.59
N GLY A 100 7.62 8.37 -13.70
CA GLY A 100 8.82 8.95 -13.11
C GLY A 100 8.59 10.03 -12.04
N HIS A 101 7.34 10.31 -11.67
CA HIS A 101 7.00 11.19 -10.56
C HIS A 101 6.80 10.39 -9.29
N PRO A 102 7.33 10.83 -8.12
CA PRO A 102 7.18 10.13 -6.87
C PRO A 102 5.70 10.01 -6.48
N VAL A 103 5.36 8.86 -5.91
CA VAL A 103 4.04 8.55 -5.36
C VAL A 103 4.24 8.22 -3.89
N HIS A 104 3.57 8.97 -3.01
CA HIS A 104 3.58 8.74 -1.58
C HIS A 104 2.29 8.03 -1.13
N PHE A 105 2.34 7.36 0.00
CA PHE A 105 1.20 6.72 0.67
C PHE A 105 0.47 5.64 -0.14
N HIS A 106 1.07 5.13 -1.20
CA HIS A 106 0.44 4.10 -2.02
C HIS A 106 0.84 2.70 -1.53
N LYS A 107 0.33 2.33 -0.34
CA LYS A 107 0.54 1.01 0.27
C LYS A 107 -0.40 -0.02 -0.38
N SER A 108 0.15 -1.18 -0.69
CA SER A 108 -0.65 -2.33 -1.15
C SER A 108 -1.72 -2.73 -0.11
N ASP A 109 -2.87 -3.12 -0.60
CA ASP A 109 -3.99 -3.65 0.19
C ASP A 109 -4.21 -5.16 0.00
N LEU A 110 -3.31 -5.84 -0.71
CA LEU A 110 -3.49 -7.24 -1.10
C LEU A 110 -3.20 -8.22 0.03
N PHE A 111 -2.13 -7.97 0.77
CA PHE A 111 -1.61 -8.86 1.80
C PHE A 111 -0.92 -8.04 2.89
N ASP A 112 -1.21 -8.37 4.15
CA ASP A 112 -0.48 -7.89 5.32
C ASP A 112 -0.26 -9.03 6.30
N PHE A 113 0.93 -9.09 6.92
CA PHE A 113 1.28 -10.01 7.99
C PHE A 113 2.03 -9.27 9.11
N GLY A 114 1.64 -9.49 10.34
CA GLY A 114 2.27 -8.88 11.51
C GLY A 114 1.50 -9.15 12.80
N LEU A 115 1.82 -8.41 13.86
CA LEU A 115 1.04 -8.47 15.10
C LEU A 115 -0.43 -8.11 14.80
N THR A 116 -1.34 -8.91 15.34
CA THR A 116 -2.79 -8.68 15.17
C THR A 116 -3.18 -7.27 15.61
N GLN A 117 -2.57 -6.75 16.68
CA GLN A 117 -2.83 -5.40 17.17
C GLN A 117 -2.36 -4.31 16.17
N ASP A 118 -1.21 -4.50 15.54
CA ASP A 118 -0.70 -3.57 14.54
C ASP A 118 -1.54 -3.62 13.25
N LEU A 119 -2.02 -4.80 12.87
CA LEU A 119 -2.97 -4.94 11.77
C LEU A 119 -4.32 -4.26 12.07
N LEU A 120 -4.82 -4.36 13.31
CA LEU A 120 -6.02 -3.63 13.74
C LEU A 120 -5.83 -2.11 13.71
N THR A 121 -4.61 -1.63 13.89
CA THR A 121 -4.27 -0.21 13.73
C THR A 121 -4.34 0.22 12.26
N ILE A 122 -3.79 -0.57 11.35
CA ILE A 122 -3.83 -0.30 9.90
C ILE A 122 -5.26 -0.43 9.34
N TRP A 123 -5.96 -1.49 9.73
CA TRP A 123 -7.32 -1.80 9.31
C TRP A 123 -8.32 -1.43 10.41
N SER A 124 -8.27 -0.16 10.84
CA SER A 124 -9.17 0.37 11.87
C SER A 124 -10.61 0.45 11.36
N ASP A 125 -11.54 0.67 12.30
CA ASP A 125 -12.96 0.93 12.01
C ASP A 125 -13.25 2.40 11.66
N ARG A 126 -12.22 3.19 11.41
CA ARG A 126 -12.35 4.57 11.00
C ARG A 126 -12.86 4.68 9.57
N TRP A 127 -14.11 5.10 9.42
CA TRP A 127 -14.75 5.27 8.13
C TRP A 127 -14.09 6.33 7.26
N ILE A 128 -13.93 6.01 5.99
CA ILE A 128 -13.56 7.01 4.99
C ILE A 128 -14.80 7.83 4.66
N PRO A 129 -14.77 9.15 4.87
CA PRO A 129 -15.90 10.02 4.54
C PRO A 129 -16.09 10.15 3.03
N GLU A 130 -17.09 10.93 2.63
CA GLU A 130 -17.20 11.40 1.26
C GLU A 130 -16.01 12.31 0.93
N LEU A 131 -15.35 12.06 -0.21
CA LEU A 131 -14.16 12.79 -0.63
C LEU A 131 -14.39 13.48 -1.97
N HIS A 132 -13.85 14.67 -2.12
CA HIS A 132 -13.94 15.49 -3.32
C HIS A 132 -12.54 15.82 -3.83
N PHE A 133 -12.23 15.41 -5.05
CA PHE A 133 -10.97 15.70 -5.73
C PHE A 133 -11.23 16.48 -7.01
N THR A 134 -10.56 17.61 -7.15
CA THR A 134 -10.55 18.39 -8.38
C THR A 134 -9.20 18.29 -9.04
N LEU A 135 -9.18 17.79 -10.28
CA LEU A 135 -7.94 17.59 -11.02
C LEU A 135 -7.35 18.94 -11.43
N LYS A 136 -6.15 19.23 -10.94
CA LYS A 136 -5.41 20.41 -11.41
C LYS A 136 -4.99 20.22 -12.87
N PRO A 137 -5.09 21.26 -13.73
CA PRO A 137 -4.66 21.16 -15.11
C PRO A 137 -3.20 20.71 -15.24
N GLY A 138 -2.93 19.85 -16.20
CA GLY A 138 -1.59 19.39 -16.52
C GLY A 138 -1.47 17.88 -16.68
N TYR A 139 -0.53 17.44 -17.49
CA TYR A 139 -0.33 16.02 -17.80
C TYR A 139 0.09 15.18 -16.58
N LYS A 140 0.60 15.82 -15.52
CA LYS A 140 1.02 15.18 -14.27
C LYS A 140 -0.12 14.96 -13.29
N ALA A 141 -1.19 15.72 -13.48
CA ALA A 141 -2.32 15.66 -12.58
C ALA A 141 -3.03 14.31 -12.69
N ARG A 142 -3.22 13.66 -11.55
CA ARG A 142 -3.92 12.39 -11.41
C ARG A 142 -4.65 12.40 -10.08
N HIS A 143 -5.87 11.95 -10.08
CA HIS A 143 -6.61 11.76 -8.83
C HIS A 143 -5.88 10.77 -7.92
N PRO A 144 -5.97 10.94 -6.60
CA PRO A 144 -5.48 9.97 -5.64
C PRO A 144 -6.00 8.57 -5.92
N ALA A 145 -5.17 7.56 -5.69
CA ALA A 145 -5.59 6.18 -5.80
C ALA A 145 -6.29 5.73 -4.51
N THR A 146 -7.14 4.72 -4.61
CA THR A 146 -7.82 4.09 -3.47
C THR A 146 -6.83 3.67 -2.38
N GLU A 147 -5.71 3.09 -2.76
CA GLU A 147 -4.64 2.67 -1.85
C GLU A 147 -4.02 3.83 -1.08
N GLN A 148 -3.94 5.02 -1.70
CA GLN A 148 -3.46 6.22 -1.02
C GLN A 148 -4.48 6.74 0.00
N VAL A 149 -5.75 6.71 -0.35
CA VAL A 149 -6.84 7.10 0.55
C VAL A 149 -6.87 6.17 1.77
N LEU A 150 -6.81 4.85 1.55
CA LEU A 150 -6.74 3.86 2.63
C LEU A 150 -5.51 4.09 3.52
N CYS A 151 -4.34 4.32 2.92
CA CYS A 151 -3.11 4.52 3.67
C CYS A 151 -3.15 5.80 4.52
N LEU A 152 -3.58 6.91 3.96
CA LEU A 152 -3.69 8.17 4.71
C LEU A 152 -4.75 8.13 5.81
N ASN A 153 -5.82 7.35 5.64
CA ASN A 153 -6.84 7.23 6.66
C ASN A 153 -6.27 6.68 7.99
N TRP A 154 -5.46 5.62 7.96
CA TRP A 154 -4.85 5.12 9.20
C TRP A 154 -3.63 5.92 9.66
N ILE A 155 -2.85 6.53 8.74
CA ILE A 155 -1.77 7.45 9.12
C ILE A 155 -2.33 8.67 9.85
N SER A 156 -3.42 9.26 9.35
CA SER A 156 -4.10 10.37 10.01
C SER A 156 -4.57 10.00 11.42
N ALA A 157 -5.09 8.77 11.60
CA ALA A 157 -5.45 8.27 12.93
C ALA A 157 -4.23 8.12 13.86
N LEU A 158 -3.09 7.68 13.35
CA LEU A 158 -1.85 7.56 14.14
C LEU A 158 -1.28 8.91 14.56
N LEU A 159 -1.42 9.92 13.71
CA LEU A 159 -0.89 11.27 13.96
C LEU A 159 -1.87 12.17 14.71
N ASP A 160 -3.11 11.68 14.94
CA ASP A 160 -4.23 12.48 15.50
C ASP A 160 -4.47 13.78 14.74
N GLU A 161 -4.24 13.75 13.43
CA GLU A 161 -4.38 14.90 12.52
C GLU A 161 -4.83 14.43 11.14
N GLU A 162 -5.77 15.17 10.51
CA GLU A 162 -6.26 14.87 9.18
C GLU A 162 -5.25 15.25 8.11
N HIS A 163 -4.86 14.27 7.32
CA HIS A 163 -3.95 14.45 6.18
C HIS A 163 -4.61 14.03 4.87
N HIS A 164 -4.51 14.89 3.88
CA HIS A 164 -5.09 14.68 2.55
C HIS A 164 -4.06 14.93 1.45
N ILE A 165 -4.23 14.23 0.35
CA ILE A 165 -3.54 14.52 -0.92
C ILE A 165 -4.56 14.96 -1.95
N GLU A 166 -4.17 15.89 -2.82
CA GLU A 166 -4.98 16.35 -3.95
C GLU A 166 -4.61 15.64 -5.24
N SER A 167 -3.39 15.11 -5.32
CA SER A 167 -2.83 14.46 -6.50
C SER A 167 -2.17 13.12 -6.17
N LYS A 168 -2.27 12.16 -7.08
CA LYS A 168 -1.58 10.88 -6.99
C LYS A 168 -0.05 11.02 -6.90
N THR A 169 0.52 12.04 -7.55
CA THR A 169 1.97 12.19 -7.69
C THR A 169 2.46 13.50 -7.09
N CYS A 170 3.70 13.50 -6.58
CA CYS A 170 4.38 14.68 -6.03
C CYS A 170 3.65 15.37 -4.86
N ASP A 171 2.79 14.64 -4.18
CA ASP A 171 2.01 15.15 -3.05
C ASP A 171 2.38 14.35 -1.79
N HIS A 172 2.78 15.02 -0.76
CA HIS A 172 3.21 14.43 0.52
C HIS A 172 2.30 14.81 1.69
N ALA A 173 1.06 15.23 1.40
CA ALA A 173 0.01 15.50 2.40
C ALA A 173 0.42 16.50 3.51
N GLY A 174 1.31 17.45 3.20
CA GLY A 174 1.85 18.39 4.20
C GLY A 174 2.91 17.81 5.14
N LEU A 175 3.16 16.50 5.13
CA LEU A 175 4.08 15.81 6.04
C LEU A 175 5.57 15.95 5.64
N GLY A 176 5.86 16.49 4.46
CA GLY A 176 7.20 16.63 3.92
C GLY A 176 7.70 15.38 3.17
N GLU A 177 8.66 15.59 2.27
CA GLU A 177 9.15 14.56 1.34
C GLU A 177 9.76 13.34 2.04
N ASN A 178 10.38 13.54 3.21
CA ASN A 178 11.07 12.49 3.94
C ASN A 178 10.15 11.65 4.84
N PHE A 179 8.93 12.09 5.11
CA PHE A 179 8.04 11.38 6.02
C PHE A 179 7.73 9.96 5.52
N TRP A 180 7.24 9.83 4.29
CA TRP A 180 6.82 8.54 3.74
C TRP A 180 7.97 7.51 3.65
N PRO A 181 9.18 7.84 3.15
CA PRO A 181 10.32 6.93 3.18
C PRO A 181 10.68 6.48 4.61
N GLN A 182 10.72 7.39 5.57
CA GLN A 182 11.00 7.05 6.97
C GLN A 182 9.89 6.22 7.60
N PHE A 183 8.64 6.56 7.32
CA PHE A 183 7.50 5.79 7.78
C PHE A 183 7.55 4.34 7.29
N MET A 184 7.80 4.12 6.01
CA MET A 184 7.96 2.78 5.43
C MET A 184 9.11 2.00 6.06
N ALA A 185 10.29 2.60 6.17
CA ALA A 185 11.46 1.94 6.75
C ALA A 185 11.21 1.44 8.17
N ASN A 186 10.43 2.20 8.95
CA ASN A 186 10.26 1.97 10.37
C ASN A 186 9.01 1.15 10.75
N ASN A 187 7.98 1.12 9.91
CA ASN A 187 6.71 0.45 10.23
C ASN A 187 6.33 -0.67 9.26
N LEU A 188 6.90 -0.68 8.07
CA LEU A 188 6.57 -1.65 7.05
C LEU A 188 7.80 -2.47 6.66
N LEU A 189 7.56 -3.67 6.15
CA LEU A 189 8.48 -4.52 5.41
C LEU A 189 7.76 -4.91 4.12
N MET A 190 8.46 -5.07 3.01
CA MET A 190 7.80 -5.41 1.75
C MET A 190 8.67 -6.28 0.85
N ASP A 191 8.02 -7.20 0.16
CA ASP A 191 8.66 -7.96 -0.91
C ASP A 191 7.63 -8.35 -1.99
N CYS A 192 8.15 -8.82 -3.13
CA CYS A 192 7.28 -9.26 -4.23
C CYS A 192 6.52 -10.55 -3.85
N PRO A 193 5.33 -10.75 -4.45
CA PRO A 193 4.46 -11.88 -4.11
C PRO A 193 5.17 -13.23 -4.13
N GLU A 194 5.99 -13.46 -5.12
CA GLU A 194 6.71 -14.74 -5.32
C GLU A 194 7.64 -15.07 -4.14
N ASN A 195 8.24 -14.05 -3.52
CA ASN A 195 9.16 -14.21 -2.39
C ASN A 195 8.46 -14.40 -1.05
N ILE A 196 7.20 -14.02 -0.96
CA ILE A 196 6.38 -14.16 0.26
C ILE A 196 5.39 -15.33 0.21
N GLY A 197 5.42 -16.10 -0.87
CA GLY A 197 4.51 -17.24 -1.06
C GLY A 197 3.07 -16.82 -1.35
N LEU A 198 2.91 -15.72 -2.08
CA LEU A 198 1.62 -15.18 -2.49
C LEU A 198 1.45 -15.29 -4.00
N ASP A 199 0.36 -15.94 -4.44
CA ASP A 199 -0.09 -15.90 -5.82
C ASP A 199 -1.21 -14.85 -5.96
N VAL A 200 -0.96 -13.88 -6.83
CA VAL A 200 -1.92 -12.81 -7.11
C VAL A 200 -2.54 -13.02 -8.48
N THR A 201 -3.76 -12.55 -8.68
CA THR A 201 -4.46 -12.72 -9.96
C THR A 201 -3.69 -12.09 -11.13
N GLU A 202 -3.81 -12.69 -12.32
CA GLU A 202 -3.08 -12.30 -13.54
C GLU A 202 -3.17 -10.80 -13.85
N ARG A 203 -4.29 -10.15 -13.53
CA ARG A 203 -4.48 -8.70 -13.71
C ARG A 203 -3.44 -7.86 -12.98
N PHE A 204 -2.87 -8.37 -11.89
CA PHE A 204 -1.85 -7.68 -11.10
C PHE A 204 -0.45 -7.82 -11.69
N TYR A 205 -0.20 -8.82 -12.52
CA TYR A 205 1.04 -8.97 -13.27
C TYR A 205 1.05 -8.19 -14.60
N LYS A 206 -0.11 -7.97 -15.20
CA LYS A 206 -0.27 -7.28 -16.50
C LYS A 206 -0.29 -5.75 -16.42
N ARG A 207 0.28 -5.16 -15.39
CA ARG A 207 0.26 -3.72 -15.23
C ARG A 207 1.05 -2.99 -16.29
N GLY A 208 0.54 -1.82 -16.62
CA GLY A 208 1.22 -0.90 -17.51
C GLY A 208 2.63 -0.53 -17.00
N ASN A 209 3.57 -0.41 -17.91
CA ASN A 209 4.98 -0.12 -17.60
C ASN A 209 5.25 1.32 -17.11
N LEU A 210 4.22 2.03 -16.68
CA LEU A 210 4.28 3.45 -16.32
C LEU A 210 4.42 3.68 -14.81
N ALA A 211 4.15 2.64 -14.02
CA ALA A 211 4.34 2.64 -12.58
C ALA A 211 5.56 1.79 -12.21
N LEU A 212 6.30 2.25 -11.23
CA LEU A 212 7.34 1.49 -10.55
C LEU A 212 6.86 1.21 -9.14
N GLU A 213 7.01 -0.03 -8.71
CA GLU A 213 6.66 -0.46 -7.35
C GLU A 213 7.92 -0.52 -6.49
N TYR A 214 7.74 -0.33 -5.20
CA TYR A 214 8.78 -0.68 -4.24
C TYR A 214 9.01 -2.19 -4.23
N ASP A 215 10.21 -2.61 -3.82
CA ASP A 215 10.55 -4.00 -3.53
C ASP A 215 11.42 -4.10 -2.27
N LEU A 216 11.81 -5.32 -1.91
CA LEU A 216 12.67 -5.54 -0.75
C LEU A 216 13.99 -4.77 -0.84
N LYS A 217 14.58 -4.61 -2.04
CA LYS A 217 15.85 -3.88 -2.19
C LYS A 217 15.70 -2.39 -1.94
N ASP A 218 14.59 -1.79 -2.39
CA ASP A 218 14.28 -0.41 -2.03
C ASP A 218 14.14 -0.25 -0.52
N TRP A 219 13.42 -1.18 0.12
CA TRP A 219 13.23 -1.18 1.56
C TRP A 219 14.55 -1.34 2.33
N LEU A 220 15.42 -2.25 1.88
CA LEU A 220 16.75 -2.44 2.46
C LEU A 220 17.60 -1.16 2.32
N HIS A 221 17.52 -0.47 1.18
CA HIS A 221 18.20 0.81 0.99
C HIS A 221 17.65 1.90 1.92
N LEU A 222 16.34 1.96 2.16
CA LEU A 222 15.75 2.86 3.16
C LEU A 222 16.29 2.59 4.57
N ASN A 223 16.60 1.33 4.88
CA ASN A 223 17.24 0.90 6.13
C ASN A 223 18.79 0.93 6.07
N GLN A 224 19.39 1.65 5.09
CA GLN A 224 20.84 1.81 4.91
C GLN A 224 21.60 0.50 4.59
N ILE A 225 20.92 -0.54 4.18
CA ILE A 225 21.50 -1.80 3.75
C ILE A 225 21.66 -1.74 2.22
N THR A 226 22.82 -1.24 1.78
CA THR A 226 23.08 -0.93 0.35
C THR A 226 23.93 -1.97 -0.37
N SER A 227 24.38 -3.02 0.31
CA SER A 227 25.24 -4.07 -0.26
C SER A 227 24.54 -4.96 -1.30
N ILE A 228 23.21 -4.93 -1.38
CA ILE A 228 22.40 -5.73 -2.28
C ILE A 228 22.10 -4.92 -3.56
N PRO A 229 22.68 -5.25 -4.72
CA PRO A 229 22.43 -4.51 -5.95
C PRO A 229 21.02 -4.74 -6.48
N TYR A 230 20.46 -3.77 -7.19
CA TYR A 230 19.23 -3.95 -7.95
C TYR A 230 19.43 -4.95 -9.08
N ASP A 231 18.39 -5.75 -9.36
CA ASP A 231 18.42 -6.62 -10.51
C ASP A 231 18.26 -5.86 -11.84
N LYS A 232 18.64 -6.52 -12.95
CA LYS A 232 18.59 -5.90 -14.29
C LYS A 232 17.16 -5.56 -14.73
N LYS A 233 16.15 -6.37 -14.35
CA LYS A 233 14.75 -6.13 -14.72
C LYS A 233 14.22 -4.87 -14.03
N ARG A 234 14.59 -4.68 -12.76
CA ARG A 234 14.21 -3.47 -12.03
C ARG A 234 14.85 -2.22 -12.61
N LEU A 235 16.15 -2.26 -12.90
CA LEU A 235 16.85 -1.15 -13.54
C LEU A 235 16.23 -0.81 -14.90
N TYR A 236 15.91 -1.81 -15.71
CA TYR A 236 15.22 -1.60 -16.98
C TYR A 236 13.85 -0.92 -16.80
N ARG A 237 13.02 -1.36 -15.84
CA ARG A 237 11.73 -0.75 -15.53
C ARG A 237 11.91 0.70 -15.07
N TYR A 238 12.90 0.97 -14.23
CA TYR A 238 13.23 2.31 -13.77
C TYR A 238 13.57 3.24 -14.94
N TYR A 239 14.52 2.86 -15.79
CA TYR A 239 14.90 3.68 -16.95
C TYR A 239 13.75 3.88 -17.95
N ARG A 240 12.99 2.85 -18.22
CA ARG A 240 11.79 2.95 -19.07
C ARG A 240 10.76 3.94 -18.50
N ASN A 241 10.58 3.94 -17.20
CA ASN A 241 9.69 4.87 -16.50
C ASN A 241 10.20 6.32 -16.66
N GLN A 242 11.49 6.57 -16.52
CA GLN A 242 12.11 7.89 -16.72
C GLN A 242 12.00 8.36 -18.18
N ILE A 243 12.24 7.50 -19.15
CA ILE A 243 12.08 7.82 -20.57
C ILE A 243 10.61 8.17 -20.87
N GLY A 244 9.66 7.41 -20.37
CA GLY A 244 8.23 7.69 -20.51
C GLY A 244 7.84 9.08 -19.97
N ARG A 245 8.46 9.51 -18.87
CA ARG A 245 8.31 10.86 -18.32
C ARG A 245 8.79 11.94 -19.27
N ILE A 246 9.99 11.76 -19.86
CA ILE A 246 10.58 12.72 -20.80
C ILE A 246 9.71 12.85 -22.05
N LEU A 247 9.30 11.73 -22.63
CA LEU A 247 8.46 11.71 -23.83
C LEU A 247 7.12 12.40 -23.60
N LYS A 248 6.46 12.17 -22.48
CA LYS A 248 5.22 12.88 -22.13
C LYS A 248 5.42 14.38 -21.96
N LYS A 249 6.55 14.79 -21.40
CA LYS A 249 6.86 16.21 -21.25
C LYS A 249 6.98 16.89 -22.61
N ILE A 250 7.59 16.22 -23.59
CA ILE A 250 7.72 16.74 -24.96
C ILE A 250 6.34 16.87 -25.63
N HIS A 251 5.46 15.86 -25.49
CA HIS A 251 4.12 15.89 -26.10
C HIS A 251 3.16 16.90 -25.46
N SER A 252 3.43 17.38 -24.25
CA SER A 252 2.61 18.40 -23.61
C SER A 252 3.00 19.85 -23.98
N PHE A 253 4.04 20.03 -24.78
CA PHE A 253 4.47 21.32 -25.32
C PHE A 253 4.01 21.56 -26.79
N ASN A 254 3.38 20.54 -27.40
CA ASN A 254 2.70 20.61 -28.69
C ASN A 254 1.18 20.56 -28.48
#